data_e9471c65b095050864b6a7c75b0a3bbf
#
_entry.id   e9471c65b095050864b6a7c75b0a3bbf
#
_cell.length_a   1.000
_cell.length_b   1.000
_cell.length_c   1.000
_cell.angle_alpha   90.00
_cell.angle_beta   90.00
_cell.angle_gamma   90.00
#
_symmetry.space_group_name_H-M   'P 1'
#
loop_
_entity.id
_entity.type
_entity.pdbx_description
1 polymer ?
#
loop_
_entity_poly.entity_id
_entity_poly.type
_entity_poly.pdbx_seq_one_letter_code
_entity_poly.pdbx_strand_id
1 'polypeptide(L)'
;MATSRPPADEKRSEARERLLVAASQLFYAEGINNVGIERLVKEGQVTLATFYRHFPSKVDLVVAYLRRAHDDIAARAAEQAEALHGRDLVRALGDDVTAQIRRPAFRGCAFLNAASEFEDPQSPVRQVVAEHRQWYYQLLRRAFEDAGHQLRANAARHFVTLRDGAISAAYLDTPTTAIRTFARGVDRLNPHDRHLPLNKHRANTRLMARARTRGARDTPHLVSPR
;
A
#
# COMPACT_ATOMS: atom_id res chain seq x y z
N MET A 1 -33.43 -15.11 -37.93
CA MET A 1 -32.57 -14.08 -37.33
C MET A 1 -31.16 -14.59 -37.34
N ALA A 2 -30.27 -14.06 -38.19
CA ALA A 2 -28.87 -14.48 -38.29
C ALA A 2 -28.09 -13.81 -37.15
N THR A 3 -27.64 -14.58 -36.17
CA THR A 3 -26.70 -14.10 -35.16
C THR A 3 -25.35 -13.88 -35.83
N SER A 4 -24.99 -12.64 -36.06
CA SER A 4 -23.72 -12.23 -36.60
C SER A 4 -22.60 -12.75 -35.66
N ARG A 5 -21.69 -13.60 -36.19
CA ARG A 5 -20.54 -14.09 -35.49
C ARG A 5 -19.60 -12.92 -35.23
N PRO A 6 -19.24 -12.63 -33.93
CA PRO A 6 -18.34 -11.52 -33.63
C PRO A 6 -17.00 -11.65 -34.35
N PRO A 7 -16.34 -10.54 -34.72
CA PRO A 7 -15.04 -10.54 -35.38
C PRO A 7 -13.96 -11.26 -34.52
N ALA A 8 -12.93 -11.78 -35.19
CA ALA A 8 -11.87 -12.58 -34.54
C ALA A 8 -11.14 -11.79 -33.43
N ASP A 9 -10.98 -10.48 -33.59
CA ASP A 9 -10.33 -9.61 -32.61
C ASP A 9 -11.21 -9.38 -31.37
N GLU A 10 -12.51 -9.30 -31.52
CA GLU A 10 -13.47 -9.18 -30.40
C GLU A 10 -13.45 -10.46 -29.54
N LYS A 11 -13.50 -11.64 -30.18
CA LYS A 11 -13.34 -12.95 -29.47
C LYS A 11 -12.01 -13.11 -28.77
N ARG A 12 -10.97 -12.54 -29.35
CA ARG A 12 -9.63 -12.54 -28.76
C ARG A 12 -9.60 -11.66 -27.50
N SER A 13 -10.18 -10.47 -27.57
CA SER A 13 -10.33 -9.57 -26.45
C SER A 13 -11.13 -10.21 -25.30
N GLU A 14 -12.27 -10.84 -25.62
CA GLU A 14 -13.10 -11.55 -24.65
C GLU A 14 -12.37 -12.71 -23.93
N ALA A 15 -11.60 -13.52 -24.67
CA ALA A 15 -10.86 -14.62 -24.06
C ALA A 15 -9.77 -14.14 -23.09
N ARG A 16 -9.09 -13.03 -23.45
CA ARG A 16 -8.12 -12.38 -22.56
C ARG A 16 -8.78 -11.85 -21.30
N GLU A 17 -9.94 -11.23 -21.44
CA GLU A 17 -10.71 -10.67 -20.33
C GLU A 17 -11.19 -11.78 -19.38
N ARG A 18 -11.72 -12.90 -19.89
CA ARG A 18 -12.10 -14.04 -19.04
C ARG A 18 -10.92 -14.61 -18.25
N LEU A 19 -9.73 -14.71 -18.85
CA LEU A 19 -8.51 -15.11 -18.13
C LEU A 19 -8.13 -14.13 -17.02
N LEU A 20 -8.24 -12.82 -17.26
CA LEU A 20 -7.95 -11.81 -16.25
C LEU A 20 -8.96 -11.83 -15.09
N VAL A 21 -10.25 -12.03 -15.40
CA VAL A 21 -11.30 -12.18 -14.37
C VAL A 21 -11.02 -13.44 -13.53
N ALA A 22 -10.76 -14.59 -14.17
CA ALA A 22 -10.42 -15.82 -13.47
C ALA A 22 -9.16 -15.65 -12.59
N ALA A 23 -8.12 -15.02 -13.13
CA ALA A 23 -6.89 -14.74 -12.40
C ALA A 23 -7.16 -13.84 -11.18
N SER A 24 -7.94 -12.77 -11.35
CA SER A 24 -8.26 -11.83 -10.26
C SER A 24 -8.98 -12.53 -9.11
N GLN A 25 -9.90 -13.43 -9.41
CA GLN A 25 -10.64 -14.18 -8.39
C GLN A 25 -9.75 -15.22 -7.70
N LEU A 26 -9.08 -16.06 -8.49
CA LEU A 26 -8.31 -17.18 -7.97
C LEU A 26 -7.05 -16.72 -7.24
N PHE A 27 -6.26 -15.81 -7.81
CA PHE A 27 -5.03 -15.33 -7.17
C PHE A 27 -5.31 -14.60 -5.87
N TYR A 28 -6.39 -13.81 -5.81
CA TYR A 28 -6.75 -13.13 -4.59
C TYR A 28 -7.26 -14.10 -3.50
N ALA A 29 -8.04 -15.10 -3.88
CA ALA A 29 -8.65 -16.04 -2.93
C ALA A 29 -7.67 -17.13 -2.45
N GLU A 30 -6.88 -17.71 -3.36
CA GLU A 30 -6.11 -18.91 -3.13
C GLU A 30 -4.58 -18.67 -3.06
N GLY A 31 -4.10 -17.48 -3.49
CA GLY A 31 -2.68 -17.16 -3.66
C GLY A 31 -2.20 -17.49 -5.07
N ILE A 32 -1.17 -16.77 -5.51
CA ILE A 32 -0.67 -16.87 -6.89
C ILE A 32 0.00 -18.24 -7.12
N ASN A 33 0.85 -18.66 -6.18
CA ASN A 33 1.64 -19.89 -6.34
C ASN A 33 0.77 -21.16 -6.30
N ASN A 34 -0.34 -21.10 -5.57
CA ASN A 34 -1.26 -22.25 -5.43
C ASN A 34 -2.16 -22.47 -6.66
N VAL A 35 -2.26 -21.49 -7.56
CA VAL A 35 -3.14 -21.56 -8.74
C VAL A 35 -2.34 -21.95 -9.97
N GLY A 36 -2.54 -23.15 -10.49
CA GLY A 36 -1.93 -23.64 -11.74
C GLY A 36 -2.61 -23.10 -12.99
N ILE A 37 -1.92 -23.16 -14.14
CA ILE A 37 -2.46 -22.70 -15.43
C ILE A 37 -3.71 -23.51 -15.82
N GLU A 38 -3.74 -24.81 -15.54
CA GLU A 38 -4.91 -25.66 -15.81
C GLU A 38 -6.18 -25.16 -15.08
N ARG A 39 -6.01 -24.71 -13.83
CA ARG A 39 -7.12 -24.12 -13.07
C ARG A 39 -7.60 -22.81 -13.69
N LEU A 40 -6.67 -21.96 -14.15
CA LEU A 40 -6.96 -20.68 -14.80
C LEU A 40 -7.70 -20.86 -16.13
N VAL A 41 -7.27 -21.79 -16.99
CA VAL A 41 -7.92 -22.03 -18.28
C VAL A 41 -9.31 -22.66 -18.10
N LYS A 42 -9.48 -23.51 -17.10
CA LYS A 42 -10.78 -24.10 -16.76
C LYS A 42 -11.77 -23.01 -16.30
N GLU A 43 -11.35 -22.17 -15.34
CA GLU A 43 -12.18 -21.07 -14.82
C GLU A 43 -12.49 -20.02 -15.89
N GLY A 44 -11.48 -19.63 -16.69
CA GLY A 44 -11.62 -18.68 -17.79
C GLY A 44 -12.34 -19.26 -19.01
N GLN A 45 -12.70 -20.55 -19.01
CA GLN A 45 -13.36 -21.25 -20.10
C GLN A 45 -12.64 -21.06 -21.45
N VAL A 46 -11.32 -21.24 -21.44
CA VAL A 46 -10.47 -21.14 -22.62
C VAL A 46 -9.60 -22.41 -22.76
N THR A 47 -8.96 -22.58 -23.89
CA THR A 47 -7.98 -23.68 -24.08
C THR A 47 -6.59 -23.24 -23.62
N LEU A 48 -5.74 -24.21 -23.33
CA LEU A 48 -4.33 -23.97 -23.01
C LEU A 48 -3.60 -23.20 -24.13
N ALA A 49 -3.87 -23.53 -25.38
CA ALA A 49 -3.33 -22.83 -26.54
C ALA A 49 -3.81 -21.35 -26.57
N THR A 50 -5.06 -21.09 -26.18
CA THR A 50 -5.59 -19.73 -26.06
C THR A 50 -4.90 -18.97 -24.95
N PHE A 51 -4.62 -19.60 -23.80
CA PHE A 51 -3.86 -19.00 -22.71
C PHE A 51 -2.50 -18.50 -23.20
N TYR A 52 -1.66 -19.39 -23.77
CA TYR A 52 -0.32 -19.04 -24.22
C TYR A 52 -0.28 -18.03 -25.36
N ARG A 53 -1.34 -17.93 -26.15
CA ARG A 53 -1.47 -16.88 -27.16
C ARG A 53 -1.65 -15.49 -26.56
N HIS A 54 -2.26 -15.37 -25.36
CA HIS A 54 -2.50 -14.09 -24.67
C HIS A 54 -1.43 -13.76 -23.62
N PHE A 55 -0.95 -14.78 -22.95
CA PHE A 55 0.02 -14.67 -21.86
C PHE A 55 1.11 -15.73 -22.06
N PRO A 56 2.32 -15.31 -22.50
CA PRO A 56 3.45 -16.23 -22.74
C PRO A 56 3.80 -17.09 -21.51
N SER A 57 3.57 -16.57 -20.32
CA SER A 57 3.78 -17.26 -19.04
C SER A 57 2.69 -16.92 -18.01
N LYS A 58 2.65 -17.69 -16.92
CA LYS A 58 1.83 -17.34 -15.74
C LYS A 58 2.24 -16.00 -15.15
N VAL A 59 3.53 -15.66 -15.18
CA VAL A 59 4.06 -14.37 -14.69
C VAL A 59 3.47 -13.21 -15.47
N ASP A 60 3.33 -13.33 -16.81
CA ASP A 60 2.70 -12.27 -17.62
C ASP A 60 1.24 -12.05 -17.24
N LEU A 61 0.50 -13.12 -16.91
CA LEU A 61 -0.87 -13.00 -16.41
C LEU A 61 -0.91 -12.36 -15.02
N VAL A 62 0.04 -12.68 -14.13
CA VAL A 62 0.14 -12.04 -12.81
C VAL A 62 0.43 -10.54 -12.94
N VAL A 63 1.35 -10.16 -13.83
CA VAL A 63 1.63 -8.75 -14.14
C VAL A 63 0.37 -8.04 -14.65
N ALA A 64 -0.36 -8.66 -15.57
CA ALA A 64 -1.60 -8.09 -16.11
C ALA A 64 -2.70 -7.97 -15.04
N TYR A 65 -2.83 -8.95 -14.16
CA TYR A 65 -3.72 -8.91 -12.98
C TYR A 65 -3.40 -7.72 -12.05
N LEU A 66 -2.14 -7.53 -11.69
CA LEU A 66 -1.73 -6.42 -10.82
C LEU A 66 -1.90 -5.07 -11.49
N ARG A 67 -1.60 -4.96 -12.79
CA ARG A 67 -1.85 -3.72 -13.55
C ARG A 67 -3.31 -3.36 -13.57
N ARG A 68 -4.20 -4.32 -13.84
CA ARG A 68 -5.64 -4.11 -13.76
C ARG A 68 -6.09 -3.64 -12.37
N ALA A 69 -5.59 -4.29 -11.31
CA ALA A 69 -5.87 -3.86 -9.94
C ALA A 69 -5.36 -2.43 -9.64
N HIS A 70 -4.22 -2.05 -10.24
CA HIS A 70 -3.70 -0.69 -10.18
C HIS A 70 -4.62 0.29 -10.90
N ASP A 71 -5.02 -0.01 -12.14
CA ASP A 71 -5.88 0.85 -12.96
C ASP A 71 -7.22 1.11 -12.28
N ASP A 72 -7.85 0.08 -11.67
CA ASP A 72 -9.10 0.20 -10.93
C ASP A 72 -8.96 1.10 -9.68
N ILE A 73 -7.82 1.04 -8.99
CA ILE A 73 -7.54 1.91 -7.82
C ILE A 73 -7.24 3.32 -8.28
N ALA A 74 -6.45 3.47 -9.35
CA ALA A 74 -6.06 4.76 -9.90
C ALA A 74 -7.25 5.54 -10.45
N ALA A 75 -8.17 4.87 -11.15
CA ALA A 75 -9.39 5.48 -11.67
C ALA A 75 -10.25 6.07 -10.53
N ARG A 76 -10.51 5.28 -9.47
CA ARG A 76 -11.26 5.76 -8.30
C ARG A 76 -10.58 6.93 -7.60
N ALA A 77 -9.26 6.86 -7.44
CA ALA A 77 -8.50 7.94 -6.80
C ALA A 77 -8.50 9.21 -7.66
N ALA A 78 -8.50 9.09 -8.98
CA ALA A 78 -8.62 10.22 -9.90
C ALA A 78 -10.00 10.89 -9.80
N GLU A 79 -11.09 10.11 -9.82
CA GLU A 79 -12.45 10.60 -9.60
C GLU A 79 -12.59 11.37 -8.28
N GLN A 80 -12.00 10.82 -7.20
CA GLN A 80 -11.98 11.50 -5.90
C GLN A 80 -11.16 12.81 -5.95
N ALA A 81 -10.03 12.83 -6.64
CA ALA A 81 -9.15 13.99 -6.73
C ALA A 81 -9.73 15.12 -7.61
N GLU A 82 -10.68 14.82 -8.49
CA GLU A 82 -11.45 15.84 -9.21
C GLU A 82 -12.41 16.61 -8.29
N ALA A 83 -13.00 15.92 -7.31
CA ALA A 83 -14.02 16.47 -6.41
C ALA A 83 -13.47 16.96 -5.07
N LEU A 84 -12.37 16.38 -4.60
CA LEU A 84 -11.84 16.59 -3.25
C LEU A 84 -10.36 16.99 -3.30
N HIS A 85 -9.97 17.89 -2.40
CA HIS A 85 -8.59 18.36 -2.30
C HIS A 85 -8.07 18.33 -0.87
N GLY A 86 -6.77 18.34 -0.72
CA GLY A 86 -6.11 18.48 0.58
C GLY A 86 -6.58 17.44 1.59
N ARG A 87 -7.10 17.90 2.71
CA ARG A 87 -7.53 17.08 3.85
C ARG A 87 -8.69 16.14 3.52
N ASP A 88 -9.63 16.60 2.71
CA ASP A 88 -10.80 15.80 2.37
C ASP A 88 -10.42 14.66 1.43
N LEU A 89 -9.47 14.90 0.52
CA LEU A 89 -8.91 13.83 -0.31
C LEU A 89 -8.12 12.81 0.54
N VAL A 90 -7.28 13.26 1.50
CA VAL A 90 -6.58 12.35 2.41
C VAL A 90 -7.56 11.47 3.19
N ARG A 91 -8.67 12.06 3.66
CA ARG A 91 -9.72 11.31 4.37
C ARG A 91 -10.41 10.30 3.44
N ALA A 92 -10.81 10.69 2.24
CA ALA A 92 -11.45 9.81 1.27
C ALA A 92 -10.55 8.62 0.90
N LEU A 93 -9.25 8.85 0.67
CA LEU A 93 -8.27 7.77 0.46
C LEU A 93 -8.14 6.84 1.68
N GLY A 94 -8.30 7.36 2.88
CA GLY A 94 -8.38 6.57 4.12
C GLY A 94 -9.67 5.74 4.20
N ASP A 95 -10.79 6.32 3.81
CA ASP A 95 -12.09 5.65 3.79
C ASP A 95 -12.10 4.49 2.78
N ASP A 96 -11.43 4.62 1.63
CA ASP A 96 -11.24 3.53 0.68
C ASP A 96 -10.51 2.33 1.30
N VAL A 97 -9.48 2.57 2.10
CA VAL A 97 -8.78 1.50 2.82
C VAL A 97 -9.73 0.77 3.78
N THR A 98 -10.53 1.53 4.53
CA THR A 98 -11.49 0.93 5.47
C THR A 98 -12.62 0.20 4.74
N ALA A 99 -13.08 0.71 3.60
CA ALA A 99 -14.04 0.06 2.73
C ALA A 99 -13.49 -1.25 2.15
N GLN A 100 -12.21 -1.26 1.73
CA GLN A 100 -11.54 -2.48 1.27
C GLN A 100 -11.51 -3.56 2.37
N ILE A 101 -11.15 -3.19 3.61
CA ILE A 101 -11.10 -4.13 4.74
C ILE A 101 -12.49 -4.71 5.07
N ARG A 102 -13.56 -3.94 4.86
CA ARG A 102 -14.95 -4.40 5.11
C ARG A 102 -15.53 -5.31 4.04
N ARG A 103 -14.86 -5.48 2.90
CA ARG A 103 -15.38 -6.32 1.81
C ARG A 103 -15.55 -7.78 2.28
N PRO A 104 -16.61 -8.45 1.85
CA PRO A 104 -16.71 -9.90 2.01
C PRO A 104 -15.49 -10.59 1.40
N ALA A 105 -15.02 -11.66 2.02
CA ALA A 105 -13.86 -12.42 1.57
C ALA A 105 -12.56 -11.57 1.46
N PHE A 106 -12.38 -10.57 2.33
CA PHE A 106 -11.15 -9.79 2.39
C PHE A 106 -9.93 -10.69 2.67
N ARG A 107 -8.91 -10.59 1.81
CA ARG A 107 -7.67 -11.39 1.84
C ARG A 107 -6.42 -10.51 1.83
N GLY A 108 -6.53 -9.28 2.33
CA GLY A 108 -5.40 -8.37 2.36
C GLY A 108 -5.27 -7.51 1.10
N CYS A 109 -4.04 -7.13 0.76
CA CYS A 109 -3.70 -6.33 -0.41
C CYS A 109 -3.11 -7.22 -1.50
N ALA A 110 -3.66 -7.17 -2.71
CA ALA A 110 -3.16 -7.93 -3.87
C ALA A 110 -1.65 -7.71 -4.12
N PHE A 111 -1.17 -6.47 -3.94
CA PHE A 111 0.25 -6.12 -4.15
C PHE A 111 1.15 -6.64 -3.03
N LEU A 112 0.72 -6.59 -1.77
CA LEU A 112 1.48 -7.15 -0.65
C LEU A 112 1.53 -8.68 -0.75
N ASN A 113 0.40 -9.31 -1.10
CA ASN A 113 0.33 -10.76 -1.31
C ASN A 113 1.26 -11.18 -2.44
N ALA A 114 1.21 -10.51 -3.60
CA ALA A 114 2.11 -10.79 -4.70
C ALA A 114 3.59 -10.59 -4.31
N ALA A 115 3.91 -9.52 -3.56
CA ALA A 115 5.28 -9.27 -3.13
C ALA A 115 5.84 -10.36 -2.21
N SER A 116 5.00 -10.99 -1.39
CA SER A 116 5.41 -12.09 -0.50
C SER A 116 5.64 -13.42 -1.23
N GLU A 117 5.02 -13.58 -2.41
CA GLU A 117 5.14 -14.78 -3.22
C GLU A 117 6.26 -14.72 -4.29
N PHE A 118 6.83 -13.53 -4.52
CA PHE A 118 7.93 -13.31 -5.47
C PHE A 118 9.14 -12.69 -4.75
N GLU A 119 10.09 -13.54 -4.39
CA GLU A 119 11.26 -13.14 -3.60
C GLU A 119 12.24 -12.25 -4.38
N ASP A 120 12.44 -12.51 -5.68
CA ASP A 120 13.36 -11.76 -6.53
C ASP A 120 12.88 -10.31 -6.74
N PRO A 121 13.63 -9.30 -6.22
CA PRO A 121 13.30 -7.89 -6.39
C PRO A 121 13.28 -7.42 -7.84
N GLN A 122 13.97 -8.14 -8.73
CA GLN A 122 14.06 -7.82 -10.17
C GLN A 122 12.96 -8.47 -10.99
N SER A 123 12.12 -9.32 -10.39
CA SER A 123 11.02 -9.96 -11.12
C SER A 123 10.03 -8.91 -11.66
N PRO A 124 9.41 -9.15 -12.83
CA PRO A 124 8.41 -8.24 -13.39
C PRO A 124 7.25 -7.96 -12.43
N VAL A 125 6.88 -8.95 -11.59
CA VAL A 125 5.84 -8.81 -10.58
C VAL A 125 6.24 -7.79 -9.51
N ARG A 126 7.48 -7.88 -8.99
CA ARG A 126 7.99 -6.93 -7.99
C ARG A 126 8.14 -5.51 -8.55
N GLN A 127 8.44 -5.38 -9.84
CA GLN A 127 8.48 -4.07 -10.51
C GLN A 127 7.09 -3.42 -10.52
N VAL A 128 6.04 -4.14 -10.91
CA VAL A 128 4.66 -3.62 -10.87
C VAL A 128 4.24 -3.24 -9.45
N VAL A 129 4.61 -4.05 -8.44
CA VAL A 129 4.36 -3.71 -7.03
C VAL A 129 5.06 -2.41 -6.65
N ALA A 130 6.32 -2.23 -7.03
CA ALA A 130 7.10 -1.01 -6.74
C ALA A 130 6.49 0.23 -7.44
N GLU A 131 6.11 0.10 -8.72
CA GLU A 131 5.41 1.14 -9.49
C GLU A 131 4.12 1.59 -8.81
N HIS A 132 3.27 0.63 -8.42
CA HIS A 132 2.02 0.91 -7.69
C HIS A 132 2.28 1.64 -6.36
N ARG A 133 3.24 1.18 -5.57
CA ARG A 133 3.58 1.79 -4.28
C ARG A 133 4.11 3.20 -4.44
N GLN A 134 4.97 3.42 -5.44
CA GLN A 134 5.51 4.74 -5.76
C GLN A 134 4.40 5.70 -6.21
N TRP A 135 3.51 5.26 -7.08
CA TRP A 135 2.35 6.03 -7.52
C TRP A 135 1.46 6.44 -6.32
N TYR A 136 1.10 5.49 -5.45
CA TYR A 136 0.25 5.75 -4.29
C TYR A 136 0.90 6.72 -3.29
N TYR A 137 2.21 6.56 -3.08
CA TYR A 137 2.99 7.51 -2.27
C TYR A 137 2.95 8.93 -2.86
N GLN A 138 3.11 9.09 -4.17
CA GLN A 138 3.07 10.41 -4.82
C GLN A 138 1.68 11.04 -4.76
N LEU A 139 0.63 10.25 -4.93
CA LEU A 139 -0.76 10.71 -4.75
C LEU A 139 -0.95 11.30 -3.34
N LEU A 140 -0.59 10.55 -2.32
CA LEU A 140 -0.68 11.01 -0.92
C LEU A 140 0.20 12.23 -0.64
N ARG A 141 1.42 12.26 -1.17
CA ARG A 141 2.33 13.39 -1.00
C ARG A 141 1.71 14.68 -1.54
N ARG A 142 1.07 14.62 -2.71
CA ARG A 142 0.34 15.78 -3.29
C ARG A 142 -0.86 16.16 -2.43
N ALA A 143 -1.68 15.20 -2.02
CA ALA A 143 -2.83 15.47 -1.17
C ALA A 143 -2.43 16.13 0.17
N PHE A 144 -1.33 15.69 0.80
CA PHE A 144 -0.79 16.35 2.00
C PHE A 144 -0.17 17.72 1.71
N GLU A 145 0.38 17.94 0.52
CA GLU A 145 0.86 19.26 0.08
C GLU A 145 -0.30 20.24 -0.04
N ASP A 146 -1.38 19.84 -0.72
CA ASP A 146 -2.61 20.63 -0.86
C ASP A 146 -3.32 20.87 0.48
N ALA A 147 -3.15 19.95 1.44
CA ALA A 147 -3.60 20.12 2.83
C ALA A 147 -2.74 21.10 3.64
N GLY A 148 -1.67 21.66 3.09
CA GLY A 148 -0.73 22.55 3.77
C GLY A 148 0.19 21.83 4.77
N HIS A 149 0.40 20.51 4.63
CA HIS A 149 1.23 19.74 5.57
C HIS A 149 2.72 20.00 5.35
N GLN A 150 3.41 20.64 6.31
CA GLN A 150 4.83 21.02 6.18
C GLN A 150 5.76 19.82 5.95
N LEU A 151 5.47 18.67 6.57
CA LEU A 151 6.24 17.44 6.44
C LEU A 151 5.50 16.43 5.53
N ARG A 152 4.97 16.89 4.37
CA ARG A 152 4.14 16.09 3.47
C ARG A 152 4.72 14.72 3.07
N ALA A 153 6.04 14.68 2.84
CA ALA A 153 6.73 13.43 2.48
C ALA A 153 6.68 12.40 3.63
N ASN A 154 6.87 12.86 4.87
CA ASN A 154 6.79 11.99 6.04
C ASN A 154 5.35 11.56 6.32
N ALA A 155 4.38 12.49 6.20
CA ALA A 155 2.96 12.18 6.36
C ALA A 155 2.50 11.11 5.35
N ALA A 156 2.90 11.24 4.08
CA ALA A 156 2.62 10.25 3.06
C ALA A 156 3.23 8.87 3.38
N ARG A 157 4.50 8.82 3.84
CA ARG A 157 5.13 7.56 4.27
C ARG A 157 4.41 6.95 5.47
N HIS A 158 4.04 7.76 6.48
CA HIS A 158 3.29 7.29 7.64
C HIS A 158 1.93 6.73 7.23
N PHE A 159 1.21 7.40 6.33
CA PHE A 159 -0.06 6.90 5.82
C PHE A 159 0.11 5.52 5.15
N VAL A 160 1.09 5.36 4.25
CA VAL A 160 1.36 4.07 3.59
C VAL A 160 1.68 2.99 4.62
N THR A 161 2.51 3.28 5.62
CA THR A 161 2.86 2.33 6.69
C THR A 161 1.64 1.96 7.54
N LEU A 162 0.82 2.93 7.92
CA LEU A 162 -0.42 2.69 8.66
C LEU A 162 -1.41 1.86 7.84
N ARG A 163 -1.55 2.14 6.54
CA ARG A 163 -2.37 1.35 5.61
C ARG A 163 -1.92 -0.10 5.55
N ASP A 164 -0.63 -0.34 5.31
CA ASP A 164 -0.09 -1.70 5.19
C ASP A 164 -0.26 -2.47 6.52
N GLY A 165 0.00 -1.80 7.65
CA GLY A 165 -0.24 -2.36 8.98
C GLY A 165 -1.71 -2.65 9.25
N ALA A 166 -2.63 -1.76 8.88
CA ALA A 166 -4.06 -1.96 9.07
C ALA A 166 -4.62 -3.12 8.24
N ILE A 167 -4.16 -3.25 6.97
CA ILE A 167 -4.54 -4.35 6.09
C ILE A 167 -4.06 -5.69 6.66
N SER A 168 -2.81 -5.75 7.15
CA SER A 168 -2.26 -6.97 7.76
C SER A 168 -2.96 -7.30 9.08
N ALA A 169 -3.17 -6.33 9.95
CA ALA A 169 -3.87 -6.52 11.23
C ALA A 169 -5.34 -6.94 11.03
N ALA A 170 -6.02 -6.40 10.02
CA ALA A 170 -7.40 -6.80 9.72
C ALA A 170 -7.53 -8.25 9.23
N TYR A 171 -6.47 -8.77 8.60
CA TYR A 171 -6.40 -10.16 8.17
C TYR A 171 -6.02 -11.12 9.31
N LEU A 172 -5.12 -10.68 10.19
CA LEU A 172 -4.59 -11.51 11.30
C LEU A 172 -5.47 -11.49 12.55
N ASP A 173 -6.08 -10.33 12.85
CA ASP A 173 -6.82 -10.11 14.10
C ASP A 173 -8.30 -9.82 13.81
N THR A 174 -8.74 -8.60 14.17
CA THR A 174 -10.12 -8.15 13.98
C THR A 174 -10.23 -6.94 13.09
N PRO A 175 -10.97 -7.02 11.98
CA PRO A 175 -11.17 -5.89 11.06
C PRO A 175 -11.61 -4.59 11.77
N THR A 176 -12.51 -4.68 12.74
CA THR A 176 -13.02 -3.52 13.46
C THR A 176 -11.94 -2.75 14.22
N THR A 177 -11.02 -3.46 14.89
CA THR A 177 -9.92 -2.83 15.62
C THR A 177 -8.91 -2.20 14.66
N ALA A 178 -8.56 -2.91 13.60
CA ALA A 178 -7.65 -2.42 12.56
C ALA A 178 -8.18 -1.13 11.91
N ILE A 179 -9.45 -1.12 11.47
CA ILE A 179 -10.11 0.05 10.89
C ILE A 179 -10.08 1.23 11.85
N ARG A 180 -10.49 1.04 13.10
CA ARG A 180 -10.51 2.12 14.10
C ARG A 180 -9.12 2.69 14.38
N THR A 181 -8.11 1.84 14.47
CA THR A 181 -6.72 2.26 14.70
C THR A 181 -6.19 3.03 13.50
N PHE A 182 -6.44 2.54 12.29
CA PHE A 182 -6.05 3.21 11.05
C PHE A 182 -6.71 4.59 10.91
N ALA A 183 -8.04 4.68 11.07
CA ALA A 183 -8.78 5.94 10.97
C ALA A 183 -8.23 7.00 11.94
N ARG A 184 -8.00 6.64 13.22
CA ARG A 184 -7.38 7.53 14.19
C ARG A 184 -5.95 7.95 13.79
N GLY A 185 -5.20 7.06 13.15
CA GLY A 185 -3.87 7.37 12.63
C GLY A 185 -3.92 8.39 11.51
N VAL A 186 -4.84 8.22 10.57
CA VAL A 186 -5.07 9.16 9.45
C VAL A 186 -5.51 10.54 9.96
N ASP A 187 -6.44 10.59 10.92
CA ASP A 187 -6.87 11.86 11.54
C ASP A 187 -5.69 12.63 12.16
N ARG A 188 -4.77 11.93 12.84
CA ARG A 188 -3.58 12.56 13.43
C ARG A 188 -2.55 13.04 12.40
N LEU A 189 -2.57 12.52 11.18
CA LEU A 189 -1.73 13.03 10.10
C LEU A 189 -2.28 14.33 9.48
N ASN A 190 -3.54 14.68 9.76
CA ASN A 190 -4.15 15.92 9.25
C ASN A 190 -3.64 17.17 9.99
N PRO A 191 -3.34 18.29 9.29
CA PRO A 191 -2.64 19.45 9.86
C PRO A 191 -3.36 20.17 11.01
N HIS A 192 -4.67 19.99 11.17
CA HIS A 192 -5.43 20.70 12.21
C HIS A 192 -5.36 20.08 13.61
N ASP A 193 -4.86 18.85 13.75
CA ASP A 193 -4.68 18.20 15.05
C ASP A 193 -3.33 18.48 15.71
N ARG A 194 -2.56 19.48 15.19
CA ARG A 194 -1.27 19.83 15.78
C ARG A 194 -1.40 20.83 16.93
N HIS A 195 -1.93 20.39 18.07
CA HIS A 195 -1.56 20.89 19.38
C HIS A 195 -0.88 19.81 20.23
N LEU A 196 0.15 19.15 19.67
CA LEU A 196 1.13 18.44 20.50
C LEU A 196 2.48 19.12 20.27
N PRO A 197 3.05 19.79 21.30
CA PRO A 197 4.37 20.39 21.18
C PRO A 197 5.41 19.28 21.06
N LEU A 198 5.86 19.01 19.84
CA LEU A 198 7.10 18.29 19.61
C LEU A 198 8.24 19.23 20.05
N ASN A 199 8.54 19.29 21.32
CA ASN A 199 9.90 19.55 21.78
C ASN A 199 10.06 19.52 23.32
N LYS A 200 10.16 18.36 23.93
CA LYS A 200 10.77 18.26 25.27
C LYS A 200 12.16 17.60 25.25
N HIS A 201 12.70 17.24 24.10
CA HIS A 201 14.01 16.58 24.04
C HIS A 201 15.19 17.53 23.77
N ARG A 202 14.96 18.81 23.44
CA ARG A 202 16.09 19.77 23.30
C ARG A 202 16.46 20.50 24.61
N ALA A 203 15.63 20.41 25.64
CA ALA A 203 15.94 21.07 26.92
C ALA A 203 16.92 20.26 27.78
N ASN A 204 16.97 18.93 27.64
CA ASN A 204 17.83 18.09 28.49
C ASN A 204 19.31 18.09 28.08
N THR A 205 19.64 18.41 26.84
CA THR A 205 21.04 18.45 26.37
C THR A 205 21.77 19.69 26.87
N ARG A 206 21.06 20.78 27.15
CA ARG A 206 21.67 22.01 27.72
C ARG A 206 21.83 21.95 29.25
N LEU A 207 21.02 21.15 29.96
CA LEU A 207 21.16 20.99 31.40
C LEU A 207 22.34 20.09 31.76
N MET A 208 22.60 19.03 30.94
CA MET A 208 23.73 18.12 31.16
C MET A 208 25.10 18.75 30.79
N ALA A 209 25.12 19.74 29.90
CA ALA A 209 26.35 20.48 29.57
C ALA A 209 26.76 21.47 30.68
N ARG A 210 25.81 21.97 31.49
CA ARG A 210 26.11 22.88 32.63
C ARG A 210 26.51 22.15 33.88
N ALA A 211 26.20 20.87 34.04
CA ALA A 211 26.60 20.07 35.18
C ALA A 211 28.09 19.60 35.08
N ARG A 212 28.66 19.51 33.89
CA ARG A 212 30.04 19.11 33.68
C ARG A 212 31.10 20.19 33.90
N THR A 213 30.70 21.48 33.98
CA THR A 213 31.63 22.61 34.17
C THR A 213 31.73 23.10 35.60
N ARG A 214 31.02 22.50 36.57
CA ARG A 214 31.08 22.88 38.00
C ARG A 214 31.80 21.89 38.88
N GLY A 215 32.31 20.74 38.34
CA GLY A 215 32.96 19.69 39.10
C GLY A 215 34.51 19.68 39.09
N ALA A 216 35.13 20.75 38.56
CA ALA A 216 36.61 20.79 38.46
C ALA A 216 37.24 21.99 39.16
N ARG A 217 37.01 22.15 40.45
CA ARG A 217 37.81 22.98 41.37
C ARG A 217 37.45 22.50 42.78
N ASP A 218 38.27 21.63 43.31
CA ASP A 218 38.70 21.53 44.73
C ASP A 218 39.28 20.14 44.96
N THR A 219 40.61 20.05 44.82
CA THR A 219 41.41 19.02 45.46
C THR A 219 42.37 19.70 46.42
N PRO A 220 42.27 19.46 47.73
CA PRO A 220 43.30 19.89 48.68
C PRO A 220 44.48 18.91 48.66
N HIS A 221 45.68 19.48 48.64
CA HIS A 221 46.95 18.81 48.91
C HIS A 221 46.90 18.05 50.23
N LEU A 222 47.24 16.78 50.22
CA LEU A 222 47.65 16.02 51.42
C LEU A 222 49.13 15.70 51.34
N VAL A 223 49.84 16.31 52.27
CA VAL A 223 51.23 16.14 52.60
C VAL A 223 51.49 14.75 53.17
N SER A 224 52.55 14.07 52.70
CA SER A 224 53.13 12.87 53.29
C SER A 224 54.00 13.22 54.49
N PRO A 225 54.03 12.40 55.48
CA PRO A 225 55.27 12.23 56.28
C PRO A 225 55.71 10.77 56.34
N ARG A 226 57.01 10.62 56.12
CA ARG A 226 57.98 9.61 56.56
C ARG A 226 57.62 8.12 56.48
#